data_0ae24ae4779e842d5bd1539cb97f7738
#
_entry.id   0ae24ae4779e842d5bd1539cb97f7738
#
_cell.length_a   1.000
_cell.length_b   1.000
_cell.length_c   1.000
_cell.angle_alpha   90.00
_cell.angle_beta   90.00
_cell.angle_gamma   90.00
#
_symmetry.space_group_name_H-M   'P 1'
#
loop_
_entity.id
_entity.type
_entity.pdbx_description
1 polymer ?
#
loop_
_entity_poly.entity_id
_entity_poly.type
_entity_poly.pdbx_seq_one_letter_code
_entity_poly.pdbx_strand_id
1 'polypeptide(L)'
;MKTKLYLAYGSNLNLGQMAHRCPDSQVAGRAQLPGYHLLFRGRPGNAHATIEESEGRTVPVLLWKVSVRDEALLDRYEGYPYYYDKVQIPVELGGKTVSAMAYVMQPGFDLNKPSPSYLHTIREGYQAAGFDQAVLDQALEDTRQEMAEGQQWGQQLR
;
A
#
# COMPACT_ATOMS: atom_id res chain seq x y z
N MET A 1 6.75 25.39 5.26
CA MET A 1 7.38 24.09 5.03
C MET A 1 6.92 23.54 3.69
N LYS A 2 7.87 23.17 2.83
CA LYS A 2 7.53 22.51 1.57
C LYS A 2 7.03 21.09 1.86
N THR A 3 5.90 20.75 1.28
CA THR A 3 5.33 19.41 1.39
C THR A 3 5.01 18.84 0.02
N LYS A 4 4.89 17.53 -0.05
CA LYS A 4 4.35 16.83 -1.22
C LYS A 4 3.28 15.83 -0.75
N LEU A 5 2.45 15.40 -1.69
CA LEU A 5 1.43 14.42 -1.40
C LEU A 5 2.01 13.00 -1.47
N TYR A 6 1.68 12.21 -0.47
CA TYR A 6 2.04 10.81 -0.35
C TYR A 6 0.75 9.98 -0.26
N LEU A 7 0.66 8.97 -1.12
CA LEU A 7 -0.49 8.07 -1.20
C LEU A 7 -0.18 6.81 -0.40
N ALA A 8 -0.91 6.61 0.69
CA ALA A 8 -0.76 5.43 1.55
C ALA A 8 -1.92 4.45 1.31
N TYR A 9 -1.61 3.17 1.23
CA TYR A 9 -2.60 2.11 1.01
C TYR A 9 -2.43 0.91 1.95
N GLY A 10 -1.37 0.89 2.75
CA GLY A 10 -1.03 -0.21 3.65
C GLY A 10 -0.82 0.26 5.10
N SER A 11 0.33 -0.08 5.70
CA SER A 11 0.58 0.22 7.11
C SER A 11 0.56 1.72 7.43
N ASN A 12 0.87 2.58 6.46
CA ASN A 12 0.85 4.03 6.66
C ASN A 12 -0.54 4.66 6.56
N LEU A 13 -1.58 3.84 6.46
CA LEU A 13 -2.95 4.25 6.79
C LEU A 13 -3.12 4.41 8.30
N ASN A 14 -2.27 3.79 9.09
CA ASN A 14 -2.34 3.81 10.54
C ASN A 14 -1.84 5.15 11.07
N LEU A 15 -2.72 5.91 11.71
CA LEU A 15 -2.43 7.26 12.20
C LEU A 15 -1.31 7.26 13.25
N GLY A 16 -1.32 6.29 14.15
CA GLY A 16 -0.29 6.17 15.18
C GLY A 16 1.08 5.84 14.60
N GLN A 17 1.13 4.96 13.60
CA GLN A 17 2.36 4.62 12.89
C GLN A 17 2.93 5.86 12.19
N MET A 18 2.09 6.60 11.47
CA MET A 18 2.54 7.81 10.75
C MET A 18 2.98 8.92 11.70
N ALA A 19 2.28 9.12 12.81
CA ALA A 19 2.67 10.13 13.79
C ALA A 19 4.09 9.88 14.33
N HIS A 20 4.43 8.61 14.53
CA HIS A 20 5.76 8.20 14.99
C HIS A 20 6.80 8.26 13.87
N ARG A 21 6.45 7.75 12.69
CA ARG A 21 7.37 7.61 11.54
C ARG A 21 7.66 8.93 10.85
N CYS A 22 6.63 9.77 10.69
CA CYS A 22 6.68 11.02 9.93
C CYS A 22 6.09 12.15 10.78
N PRO A 23 6.88 12.76 11.69
CA PRO A 23 6.35 13.74 12.65
C PRO A 23 5.73 14.98 12.03
N ASP A 24 6.10 15.35 10.80
CA ASP A 24 5.56 16.52 10.11
C ASP A 24 4.29 16.21 9.31
N SER A 25 3.90 14.93 9.20
CA SER A 25 2.82 14.52 8.31
C SER A 25 1.45 15.03 8.77
N GLN A 26 0.62 15.35 7.79
CA GLN A 26 -0.77 15.77 8.00
C GLN A 26 -1.65 15.07 6.98
N VAL A 27 -2.82 14.61 7.41
CA VAL A 27 -3.79 14.02 6.50
C VAL A 27 -4.31 15.10 5.54
N ALA A 28 -4.19 14.85 4.24
CA ALA A 28 -4.75 15.72 3.20
C ALA A 28 -6.17 15.30 2.83
N GLY A 29 -6.47 14.00 2.83
CA GLY A 29 -7.81 13.50 2.54
C GLY A 29 -7.82 12.04 2.16
N ARG A 30 -9.03 11.52 2.00
CA ARG A 30 -9.27 10.15 1.52
C ARG A 30 -9.55 10.19 0.02
N ALA A 31 -9.14 9.14 -0.69
CA ALA A 31 -9.38 9.02 -2.11
C ALA A 31 -9.58 7.56 -2.50
N GLN A 32 -10.03 7.35 -3.74
CA GLN A 32 -10.13 6.03 -4.35
C GLN A 32 -9.13 5.97 -5.49
N LEU A 33 -8.39 4.87 -5.57
CA LEU A 33 -7.43 4.63 -6.64
C LEU A 33 -7.98 3.57 -7.59
N PRO A 34 -8.61 3.97 -8.70
CA PRO A 34 -9.16 3.00 -9.65
C PRO A 34 -8.06 2.37 -10.49
N GLY A 35 -8.30 1.15 -10.98
CA GLY A 35 -7.39 0.45 -11.86
C GLY A 35 -6.25 -0.26 -11.15
N TYR A 36 -6.37 -0.46 -9.85
CA TYR A 36 -5.38 -1.16 -9.03
C TYR A 36 -6.07 -2.12 -8.08
N HIS A 37 -5.33 -3.15 -7.64
CA HIS A 37 -5.74 -3.99 -6.54
C HIS A 37 -4.59 -4.17 -5.54
N LEU A 38 -4.93 -4.53 -4.31
CA LEU A 38 -4.00 -4.69 -3.21
C LEU A 38 -3.60 -6.17 -3.12
N LEU A 39 -2.29 -6.42 -3.00
CA LEU A 39 -1.74 -7.76 -2.82
C LEU A 39 -0.66 -7.72 -1.74
N PHE A 40 -0.25 -8.91 -1.29
CA PHE A 40 0.84 -9.06 -0.32
C PHE A 40 1.96 -9.89 -0.94
N ARG A 41 3.18 -9.36 -0.89
CA ARG A 41 4.38 -10.02 -1.42
C ARG A 41 5.53 -9.91 -0.44
N GLY A 42 6.44 -10.87 -0.50
CA GLY A 42 7.62 -10.92 0.34
C GLY A 42 7.87 -12.30 0.92
N ARG A 43 8.40 -12.37 2.13
CA ARG A 43 8.72 -13.64 2.78
C ARG A 43 7.46 -14.32 3.33
N PRO A 44 7.42 -15.68 3.34
CA PRO A 44 6.29 -16.40 3.93
C PRO A 44 6.02 -15.95 5.37
N GLY A 45 4.74 -15.60 5.65
CA GLY A 45 4.33 -15.13 6.96
C GLY A 45 4.80 -13.73 7.34
N ASN A 46 5.47 -13.04 6.45
CA ASN A 46 5.99 -11.70 6.69
C ASN A 46 6.01 -10.86 5.40
N ALA A 47 4.99 -11.05 4.57
CA ALA A 47 4.82 -10.27 3.36
C ALA A 47 4.29 -8.88 3.68
N HIS A 48 4.49 -7.95 2.76
CA HIS A 48 4.04 -6.57 2.88
C HIS A 48 3.10 -6.20 1.74
N ALA A 49 2.29 -5.16 1.96
CA ALA A 49 1.31 -4.72 0.99
C ALA A 49 1.97 -4.02 -0.20
N THR A 50 1.43 -4.27 -1.38
CA THR A 50 1.74 -3.53 -2.60
C THR A 50 0.49 -3.40 -3.44
N ILE A 51 0.51 -2.52 -4.44
CA ILE A 51 -0.58 -2.34 -5.39
C ILE A 51 -0.08 -2.72 -6.78
N GLU A 52 -0.97 -3.33 -7.58
CA GLU A 52 -0.69 -3.73 -8.95
C GLU A 52 -1.86 -3.35 -9.83
N GLU A 53 -1.58 -3.02 -11.10
CA GLU A 53 -2.62 -2.66 -12.04
C GLU A 53 -3.63 -3.80 -12.19
N SER A 54 -4.92 -3.46 -12.17
CA SER A 54 -6.00 -4.42 -12.30
C SER A 54 -7.26 -3.69 -12.76
N GLU A 55 -7.67 -3.93 -14.00
CA GLU A 55 -8.85 -3.27 -14.57
C GLU A 55 -10.11 -3.61 -13.77
N GLY A 56 -10.91 -2.59 -13.49
CA GLY A 56 -12.18 -2.76 -12.78
C GLY A 56 -12.07 -2.86 -11.26
N ARG A 57 -10.85 -2.85 -10.71
CA ARG A 57 -10.62 -2.88 -9.27
C ARG A 57 -10.34 -1.47 -8.76
N THR A 58 -10.47 -1.28 -7.46
CA THR A 58 -10.23 0.02 -6.81
C THR A 58 -9.65 -0.21 -5.42
N VAL A 59 -8.70 0.63 -5.02
CA VAL A 59 -8.09 0.58 -3.68
C VAL A 59 -8.38 1.90 -2.96
N PRO A 60 -8.91 1.86 -1.73
CA PRO A 60 -9.05 3.07 -0.93
C PRO A 60 -7.68 3.51 -0.42
N VAL A 61 -7.42 4.80 -0.47
CA VAL A 61 -6.12 5.37 -0.11
C VAL A 61 -6.29 6.60 0.77
N LEU A 62 -5.29 6.87 1.59
CA LEU A 62 -5.20 8.08 2.38
C LEU A 62 -4.05 8.92 1.84
N LEU A 63 -4.33 10.19 1.57
CA LEU A 63 -3.33 11.13 1.09
C LEU A 63 -2.78 11.92 2.28
N TRP A 64 -1.47 12.00 2.36
CA TRP A 64 -0.75 12.71 3.40
C TRP A 64 0.07 13.83 2.79
N LYS A 65 0.14 14.96 3.49
CA LYS A 65 1.17 15.98 3.23
C LYS A 65 2.39 15.59 4.03
N VAL A 66 3.52 15.39 3.37
CA VAL A 66 4.77 14.98 4.00
C VAL A 66 5.88 16.00 3.67
N SER A 67 6.74 16.26 4.65
CA SER A 67 7.89 17.15 4.47
C SER A 67 9.05 16.42 3.77
N VAL A 68 10.08 17.14 3.38
CA VAL A 68 11.31 16.56 2.84
C VAL A 68 11.93 15.61 3.86
N ARG A 69 11.92 15.98 5.14
CA ARG A 69 12.41 15.12 6.22
C ARG A 69 11.58 13.84 6.35
N ASP A 70 10.26 13.95 6.29
CA ASP A 70 9.36 12.79 6.34
C ASP A 70 9.61 11.86 5.17
N GLU A 71 9.82 12.40 3.97
CA GLU A 71 10.09 11.58 2.79
C GLU A 71 11.37 10.76 2.96
N ALA A 72 12.41 11.35 3.53
CA ALA A 72 13.65 10.62 3.80
C ALA A 72 13.42 9.47 4.80
N LEU A 73 12.56 9.68 5.79
CA LEU A 73 12.19 8.65 6.77
C LEU A 73 11.35 7.54 6.13
N LEU A 74 10.42 7.91 5.23
CA LEU A 74 9.64 6.94 4.45
C LEU A 74 10.54 6.11 3.54
N ASP A 75 11.46 6.75 2.82
CA ASP A 75 12.40 6.04 1.94
C ASP A 75 13.14 4.95 2.71
N ARG A 76 13.60 5.27 3.91
CA ARG A 76 14.30 4.31 4.77
C ARG A 76 13.37 3.19 5.23
N TYR A 77 12.18 3.53 5.67
CA TYR A 77 11.19 2.56 6.14
C TYR A 77 10.80 1.58 5.04
N GLU A 78 10.60 2.08 3.82
CA GLU A 78 10.18 1.27 2.67
C GLU A 78 11.34 0.52 2.01
N GLY A 79 12.57 0.77 2.42
CA GLY A 79 13.74 0.18 1.78
C GLY A 79 13.93 0.65 0.34
N TYR A 80 13.57 1.89 0.07
CA TYR A 80 13.72 2.50 -1.25
C TYR A 80 15.20 2.71 -1.56
N PRO A 81 15.67 2.41 -2.78
CA PRO A 81 14.93 1.91 -3.94
C PRO A 81 14.93 0.39 -4.12
N TYR A 82 15.40 -0.39 -3.15
CA TYR A 82 15.67 -1.83 -3.33
C TYR A 82 14.44 -2.70 -3.10
N TYR A 83 13.69 -2.46 -2.05
CA TYR A 83 12.49 -3.22 -1.71
C TYR A 83 11.25 -2.61 -2.39
N TYR A 84 11.06 -1.31 -2.22
CA TYR A 84 10.02 -0.54 -2.91
C TYR A 84 10.64 0.47 -3.85
N ASP A 85 9.99 0.67 -4.99
CA ASP A 85 10.23 1.79 -5.89
C ASP A 85 9.29 2.93 -5.54
N LYS A 86 9.56 4.11 -6.05
CA LYS A 86 8.75 5.31 -5.81
C LYS A 86 8.22 5.81 -7.15
N VAL A 87 6.90 5.93 -7.25
CA VAL A 87 6.22 6.35 -8.48
C VAL A 87 5.29 7.51 -8.20
N GLN A 88 4.95 8.26 -9.25
CA GLN A 88 3.95 9.31 -9.19
C GLN A 88 2.65 8.75 -9.75
N ILE A 89 1.55 8.89 -9.01
CA ILE A 89 0.25 8.38 -9.40
C ILE A 89 -0.75 9.53 -9.41
N PRO A 90 -1.49 9.74 -10.51
CA PRO A 90 -2.58 10.71 -10.52
C PRO A 90 -3.77 10.15 -9.70
N VAL A 91 -4.32 10.99 -8.85
CA VAL A 91 -5.44 10.62 -7.99
C VAL A 91 -6.33 11.84 -7.78
N GLU A 92 -7.62 11.63 -7.60
CA GLU A 92 -8.56 12.71 -7.33
C GLU A 92 -8.60 13.05 -5.85
N LEU A 93 -8.47 14.35 -5.55
CA LEU A 93 -8.60 14.90 -4.20
C LEU A 93 -9.48 16.14 -4.27
N GLY A 94 -10.65 16.08 -3.62
CA GLY A 94 -11.58 17.20 -3.61
C GLY A 94 -12.04 17.62 -4.99
N GLY A 95 -12.24 16.67 -5.90
CA GLY A 95 -12.70 16.93 -7.27
C GLY A 95 -11.61 17.36 -8.24
N LYS A 96 -10.35 17.41 -7.81
CA LYS A 96 -9.21 17.77 -8.67
C LYS A 96 -8.26 16.59 -8.78
N THR A 97 -7.70 16.42 -9.97
CA THR A 97 -6.64 15.44 -10.19
C THR A 97 -5.32 16.01 -9.70
N VAL A 98 -4.67 15.30 -8.77
CA VAL A 98 -3.38 15.68 -8.21
C VAL A 98 -2.39 14.53 -8.40
N SER A 99 -1.10 14.84 -8.37
CA SER A 99 -0.06 13.81 -8.43
C SER A 99 0.43 13.52 -7.01
N ALA A 100 0.45 12.24 -6.64
CA ALA A 100 0.94 11.82 -5.34
C ALA A 100 2.06 10.79 -5.52
N MET A 101 3.07 10.84 -4.66
CA MET A 101 4.08 9.79 -4.66
C MET A 101 3.54 8.57 -3.94
N ALA A 102 3.89 7.39 -4.43
CA ALA A 102 3.51 6.12 -3.83
C ALA A 102 4.71 5.16 -3.87
N TYR A 103 4.80 4.30 -2.88
CA TYR A 103 5.80 3.24 -2.87
C TYR A 103 5.15 1.97 -3.41
N VAL A 104 5.77 1.38 -4.42
CA VAL A 104 5.29 0.15 -5.06
C VAL A 104 6.42 -0.86 -5.04
N MET A 105 6.13 -2.08 -4.60
CA MET A 105 7.16 -3.09 -4.43
C MET A 105 7.88 -3.40 -5.75
N GLN A 106 9.19 -3.54 -5.68
CA GLN A 106 10.01 -3.94 -6.83
C GLN A 106 9.58 -5.32 -7.31
N PRO A 107 9.72 -5.61 -8.62
CA PRO A 107 9.39 -6.94 -9.13
C PRO A 107 10.32 -8.02 -8.56
N GLY A 108 9.84 -9.27 -8.54
CA GLY A 108 10.64 -10.43 -8.14
C GLY A 108 10.32 -10.97 -6.74
N PHE A 109 9.42 -10.33 -6.00
CA PHE A 109 8.99 -10.84 -4.70
C PHE A 109 7.73 -11.69 -4.85
N ASP A 110 7.73 -12.85 -4.21
CA ASP A 110 6.62 -13.81 -4.29
C ASP A 110 5.42 -13.36 -3.48
N LEU A 111 4.23 -13.79 -3.90
CA LEU A 111 3.01 -13.64 -3.11
C LEU A 111 3.12 -14.48 -1.84
N ASN A 112 2.81 -13.89 -0.70
CA ASN A 112 2.83 -14.56 0.60
C ASN A 112 1.89 -13.87 1.58
N LYS A 113 1.56 -14.57 2.66
CA LYS A 113 0.73 -14.02 3.73
C LYS A 113 1.50 -12.97 4.53
N PRO A 114 0.85 -11.87 4.92
CA PRO A 114 1.43 -10.94 5.89
C PRO A 114 1.44 -11.54 7.29
N SER A 115 2.24 -10.96 8.19
CA SER A 115 2.18 -11.31 9.60
C SER A 115 0.86 -10.81 10.21
N PRO A 116 0.35 -11.49 11.27
CA PRO A 116 -0.86 -11.01 11.96
C PRO A 116 -0.72 -9.58 12.50
N SER A 117 0.44 -9.22 13.05
CA SER A 117 0.65 -7.87 13.61
C SER A 117 0.66 -6.80 12.52
N TYR A 118 1.29 -7.06 11.37
CA TYR A 118 1.31 -6.14 10.24
C TYR A 118 -0.12 -5.94 9.71
N LEU A 119 -0.86 -7.04 9.53
CA LEU A 119 -2.25 -6.99 9.07
C LEU A 119 -3.14 -6.20 10.04
N HIS A 120 -2.95 -6.40 11.34
CA HIS A 120 -3.69 -5.67 12.37
C HIS A 120 -3.44 -4.16 12.26
N THR A 121 -2.20 -3.75 12.02
CA THR A 121 -1.84 -2.34 11.81
C THR A 121 -2.62 -1.74 10.64
N ILE A 122 -2.74 -2.47 9.53
CA ILE A 122 -3.52 -2.01 8.37
C ILE A 122 -5.01 -1.94 8.71
N ARG A 123 -5.55 -2.93 9.43
CA ARG A 123 -6.97 -2.94 9.83
C ARG A 123 -7.32 -1.74 10.70
N GLU A 124 -6.44 -1.37 11.63
CA GLU A 124 -6.63 -0.17 12.44
C GLU A 124 -6.65 1.09 11.55
N GLY A 125 -5.78 1.15 10.55
CA GLY A 125 -5.77 2.24 9.58
C GLY A 125 -7.06 2.33 8.78
N TYR A 126 -7.58 1.19 8.32
CA TYR A 126 -8.86 1.10 7.62
C TYR A 126 -10.00 1.61 8.50
N GLN A 127 -10.02 1.17 9.75
CA GLN A 127 -11.06 1.59 10.71
C GLN A 127 -11.02 3.09 10.95
N ALA A 128 -9.83 3.66 11.18
CA ALA A 128 -9.68 5.09 11.45
C ALA A 128 -10.07 5.94 10.23
N ALA A 129 -9.80 5.48 9.02
CA ALA A 129 -10.13 6.17 7.79
C ALA A 129 -11.59 5.95 7.35
N GLY A 130 -12.30 5.00 7.97
CA GLY A 130 -13.66 4.64 7.59
C GLY A 130 -13.72 3.82 6.31
N PHE A 131 -12.66 3.08 5.97
CA PHE A 131 -12.62 2.20 4.80
C PHE A 131 -13.29 0.87 5.10
N ASP A 132 -13.87 0.26 4.06
CA ASP A 132 -14.53 -1.04 4.17
C ASP A 132 -13.49 -2.15 4.33
N GLN A 133 -13.55 -2.86 5.45
CA GLN A 133 -12.64 -3.98 5.75
C GLN A 133 -12.74 -5.11 4.72
N ALA A 134 -13.85 -5.20 4.00
CA ALA A 134 -14.02 -6.20 2.94
C ALA A 134 -12.97 -6.05 1.83
N VAL A 135 -12.48 -4.84 1.57
CA VAL A 135 -11.40 -4.61 0.59
C VAL A 135 -10.12 -5.31 1.04
N LEU A 136 -9.79 -5.20 2.33
CA LEU A 136 -8.61 -5.86 2.88
C LEU A 136 -8.76 -7.38 2.90
N ASP A 137 -9.94 -7.87 3.24
CA ASP A 137 -10.25 -9.32 3.20
C ASP A 137 -10.14 -9.85 1.76
N GLN A 138 -10.62 -9.07 0.79
CA GLN A 138 -10.49 -9.43 -0.63
C GLN A 138 -9.03 -9.46 -1.08
N ALA A 139 -8.20 -8.53 -0.59
CA ALA A 139 -6.76 -8.52 -0.89
C ALA A 139 -6.07 -9.79 -0.38
N LEU A 140 -6.44 -10.27 0.80
CA LEU A 140 -5.91 -11.53 1.34
C LEU A 140 -6.36 -12.72 0.50
N GLU A 141 -7.63 -12.73 0.07
CA GLU A 141 -8.16 -13.79 -0.78
C GLU A 141 -7.52 -13.79 -2.17
N ASP A 142 -7.37 -12.61 -2.78
CA ASP A 142 -6.68 -12.46 -4.07
C ASP A 142 -5.25 -13.01 -4.00
N THR A 143 -4.53 -12.68 -2.93
CA THR A 143 -3.17 -13.16 -2.71
C THR A 143 -3.15 -14.68 -2.63
N ARG A 144 -4.07 -15.27 -1.85
CA ARG A 144 -4.18 -16.72 -1.70
C ARG A 144 -4.50 -17.40 -3.02
N GLN A 145 -5.45 -16.87 -3.80
CA GLN A 145 -5.84 -17.44 -5.09
C GLN A 145 -4.71 -17.39 -6.10
N GLU A 146 -4.03 -16.25 -6.23
CA GLU A 146 -2.94 -16.08 -7.18
C GLU A 146 -1.74 -16.97 -6.80
N MET A 147 -1.49 -17.18 -5.50
CA MET A 147 -0.49 -18.15 -5.03
C MET A 147 -0.85 -19.58 -5.51
N ALA A 148 -2.12 -19.98 -5.35
CA ALA A 148 -2.59 -21.32 -5.76
C ALA A 148 -2.48 -21.51 -7.28
N GLU A 149 -2.86 -20.50 -8.06
CA GLU A 149 -2.76 -20.52 -9.53
C GLU A 149 -1.29 -20.65 -9.96
N GLY A 150 -0.39 -19.90 -9.34
CA GLY A 150 1.03 -19.98 -9.62
C GLY A 150 1.60 -21.36 -9.32
N GLN A 151 1.18 -22.00 -8.24
CA GLN A 151 1.59 -23.36 -7.88
C GLN A 151 1.08 -24.39 -8.89
N GLN A 152 -0.18 -24.28 -9.31
CA GLN A 152 -0.76 -25.17 -10.34
C GLN A 152 -0.02 -25.05 -11.66
N TRP A 153 0.27 -23.83 -12.09
CA TRP A 153 1.02 -23.56 -13.31
C TRP A 153 2.42 -24.17 -13.24
N GLY A 154 3.10 -24.01 -12.11
CA GLY A 154 4.41 -24.62 -11.89
C GLY A 154 4.39 -26.13 -11.94
N GLN A 155 3.32 -26.78 -11.45
CA GLN A 155 3.15 -28.24 -11.53
C GLN A 155 2.92 -28.71 -12.96
N GLN A 156 2.19 -27.96 -13.77
CA GLN A 156 1.94 -28.32 -15.16
C GLN A 156 3.20 -28.26 -16.02
N LEU A 157 4.15 -27.42 -15.67
CA LEU A 157 5.41 -27.27 -16.38
C LEU A 157 6.44 -28.37 -16.05
N ARG A 158 6.19 -29.15 -15.00
CA ARG A 158 7.03 -30.27 -14.62
C ARG A 158 6.59 -31.52 -15.36
#